data_de598826f40ed5ecb3cf305ded6c11e2
#
_entry.id   de598826f40ed5ecb3cf305ded6c11e2
#
_cell.length_a   1.000
_cell.length_b   1.000
_cell.length_c   1.000
_cell.angle_alpha   90.00
_cell.angle_beta   90.00
_cell.angle_gamma   90.00
#
_symmetry.space_group_name_H-M   'P 1'
#
loop_
_entity.id
_entity.type
_entity.pdbx_description
1 polymer ?
#
loop_
_entity_poly.entity_id
_entity_poly.type
_entity_poly.pdbx_seq_one_letter_code
_entity_poly.pdbx_strand_id
1 'polypeptide(L)'
;MKIIYKHLIYCVLIVVLFLSCQNASENKKVAPVSPEKLATEISKDLPSAPVGKEHPGKAVYAQYCLTCHQVDGSGVPGMHPPLSAGSWVGKDPKDLIAIMMKGLSGKVEVNGEVYKNFMPSHAQLTDEQLADVLSYVRSSFGNNFDPVTPEMVKKVRSGR
;
A
#
# COMPACT_ATOMS: atom_id res chain seq x y z
N MET A 1 30.47 38.54 -39.69
CA MET A 1 31.22 38.64 -38.40
C MET A 1 30.34 38.69 -37.13
N LYS A 2 29.23 39.45 -37.08
CA LYS A 2 28.38 39.60 -35.85
C LYS A 2 27.68 38.32 -35.39
N ILE A 3 27.34 37.40 -36.29
CA ILE A 3 26.61 36.15 -35.95
C ILE A 3 27.53 35.15 -35.27
N ILE A 4 28.79 35.01 -35.74
CA ILE A 4 29.78 34.10 -35.19
C ILE A 4 30.12 34.49 -33.73
N TYR A 5 30.20 35.80 -33.45
CA TYR A 5 30.50 36.31 -32.12
C TYR A 5 29.39 36.02 -31.09
N LYS A 6 28.13 36.08 -31.54
CA LYS A 6 26.99 35.70 -30.66
C LYS A 6 27.01 34.23 -30.28
N HIS A 7 27.32 33.33 -31.21
CA HIS A 7 27.40 31.90 -30.91
C HIS A 7 28.58 31.56 -29.99
N LEU A 8 29.71 32.27 -30.17
CA LEU A 8 30.86 32.05 -29.29
C LEU A 8 30.56 32.48 -27.84
N ILE A 9 29.88 33.60 -27.64
CA ILE A 9 29.48 34.07 -26.30
C ILE A 9 28.46 33.08 -25.67
N TYR A 10 27.53 32.53 -26.47
CA TYR A 10 26.55 31.56 -25.95
C TYR A 10 27.20 30.25 -25.53
N CYS A 11 28.18 29.74 -26.27
CA CYS A 11 28.96 28.57 -25.93
C CYS A 11 29.79 28.76 -24.65
N VAL A 12 30.40 29.93 -24.46
CA VAL A 12 31.18 30.26 -23.27
C VAL A 12 30.28 30.35 -22.03
N LEU A 13 29.09 30.95 -22.16
CA LEU A 13 28.08 31.01 -21.07
C LEU A 13 27.58 29.65 -20.64
N ILE A 14 27.34 28.73 -21.60
CA ILE A 14 26.93 27.35 -21.31
C ILE A 14 28.05 26.59 -20.60
N VAL A 15 29.28 26.73 -21.00
CA VAL A 15 30.43 26.08 -20.35
C VAL A 15 30.64 26.56 -18.92
N VAL A 16 30.45 27.86 -18.66
CA VAL A 16 30.54 28.41 -17.29
C VAL A 16 29.44 27.89 -16.37
N LEU A 17 28.21 27.66 -16.89
CA LEU A 17 27.11 27.09 -16.14
C LEU A 17 27.35 25.62 -15.77
N PHE A 18 28.06 24.85 -16.59
CA PHE A 18 28.37 23.45 -16.28
C PHE A 18 29.54 23.28 -15.31
N LEU A 19 30.46 24.28 -15.18
CA LEU A 19 31.55 24.20 -14.20
C LEU A 19 31.15 24.53 -12.76
N SER A 20 29.96 25.08 -12.55
CA SER A 20 29.50 25.49 -11.21
C SER A 20 28.87 24.37 -10.36
N CYS A 21 28.73 23.14 -10.90
CA CYS A 21 28.14 22.00 -10.20
C CYS A 21 29.15 20.93 -9.71
N GLN A 22 30.44 21.23 -9.67
CA GLN A 22 31.44 20.30 -9.14
C GLN A 22 32.11 20.86 -7.88
N ASN A 23 31.37 21.02 -6.81
CA ASN A 23 31.98 21.11 -5.50
C ASN A 23 30.98 20.82 -4.39
N ALA A 24 30.83 19.54 -4.04
CA ALA A 24 30.43 19.03 -2.72
C ALA A 24 30.44 17.48 -2.74
N SER A 25 31.61 16.88 -2.96
CA SER A 25 31.81 15.47 -2.57
C SER A 25 32.80 15.47 -1.40
N GLU A 26 32.29 15.80 -0.24
CA GLU A 26 33.01 15.55 1.01
C GLU A 26 32.88 14.06 1.31
N ASN A 27 33.92 13.33 0.95
CA ASN A 27 34.08 11.91 1.19
C ASN A 27 34.28 11.65 2.68
N LYS A 28 33.19 11.71 3.47
CA LYS A 28 33.17 11.27 4.85
C LYS A 28 33.22 9.75 4.85
N LYS A 29 34.42 9.22 5.11
CA LYS A 29 34.72 7.81 5.30
C LYS A 29 33.77 7.24 6.36
N VAL A 30 32.65 6.65 5.92
CA VAL A 30 31.72 5.97 6.80
C VAL A 30 32.36 4.63 7.17
N ALA A 31 32.76 4.50 8.44
CA ALA A 31 33.16 3.21 9.00
C ALA A 31 32.00 2.22 8.92
N PRO A 32 32.25 0.91 8.75
CA PRO A 32 31.19 -0.09 8.69
C PRO A 32 30.45 -0.12 10.03
N VAL A 33 29.22 0.37 10.03
CA VAL A 33 28.32 0.30 11.19
C VAL A 33 27.73 -1.11 11.21
N SER A 34 27.92 -1.84 12.31
CA SER A 34 27.32 -3.15 12.53
C SER A 34 25.78 -3.02 12.47
N PRO A 35 25.06 -3.93 11.79
CA PRO A 35 23.59 -3.89 11.67
C PRO A 35 22.86 -3.86 13.02
N GLU A 36 23.47 -4.35 14.07
CA GLU A 36 22.93 -4.37 15.43
C GLU A 36 22.86 -2.96 16.07
N LYS A 37 23.84 -2.08 15.74
CA LYS A 37 23.87 -0.71 16.27
C LYS A 37 22.88 0.21 15.57
N LEU A 38 22.59 -0.03 14.28
CA LEU A 38 21.60 0.75 13.51
C LEU A 38 20.17 0.46 13.99
N ALA A 39 19.86 -0.78 14.38
CA ALA A 39 18.55 -1.15 14.90
C ALA A 39 18.24 -0.48 16.26
N THR A 40 19.27 -0.22 17.08
CA THR A 40 19.11 0.36 18.44
C THR A 40 18.95 1.89 18.39
N GLU A 41 19.55 2.56 17.42
CA GLU A 41 19.45 4.03 17.29
C GLU A 41 18.14 4.48 16.63
N ILE A 42 17.61 3.68 15.68
CA ILE A 42 16.32 3.99 15.02
C ILE A 42 15.12 3.84 15.98
N SER A 43 15.26 3.03 17.03
CA SER A 43 14.20 2.85 18.04
C SER A 43 14.06 4.00 19.03
N LYS A 44 15.02 4.92 19.11
CA LYS A 44 15.07 5.93 20.18
C LYS A 44 14.34 7.21 19.87
N ASP A 45 14.10 7.52 18.61
CA ASP A 45 13.52 8.80 18.15
C ASP A 45 12.16 8.67 17.44
N LEU A 46 11.55 7.48 17.44
CA LEU A 46 10.16 7.37 17.02
C LEU A 46 9.28 7.79 18.21
N PRO A 47 8.45 8.85 18.06
CA PRO A 47 7.45 9.14 19.08
C PRO A 47 6.54 7.92 19.18
N SER A 48 6.59 7.22 20.31
CA SER A 48 5.62 6.17 20.64
C SER A 48 4.28 6.87 20.82
N ALA A 49 3.51 6.94 19.72
CA ALA A 49 2.08 7.19 19.85
C ALA A 49 1.52 6.14 20.84
N PRO A 50 0.56 6.52 21.71
CA PRO A 50 -0.03 5.59 22.65
C PRO A 50 -0.52 4.38 21.87
N VAL A 51 -0.01 3.20 22.18
CA VAL A 51 -0.39 1.92 21.58
C VAL A 51 -1.80 1.60 22.08
N GLY A 52 -2.80 2.26 21.49
CA GLY A 52 -4.14 1.68 21.39
C GLY A 52 -3.95 0.36 20.65
N LYS A 53 -4.52 -0.72 21.15
CA LYS A 53 -4.38 -2.06 20.53
C LYS A 53 -4.63 -1.92 19.03
N GLU A 54 -3.58 -2.01 18.24
CA GLU A 54 -3.66 -1.97 16.79
C GLU A 54 -4.57 -3.10 16.32
N HIS A 55 -5.45 -2.81 15.39
CA HIS A 55 -6.41 -3.81 14.90
C HIS A 55 -5.64 -5.01 14.31
N PRO A 56 -5.88 -6.25 14.75
CA PRO A 56 -5.09 -7.41 14.34
C PRO A 56 -5.05 -7.61 12.82
N GLY A 57 -6.13 -7.28 12.13
CA GLY A 57 -6.22 -7.34 10.66
C GLY A 57 -5.35 -6.34 9.92
N LYS A 58 -4.83 -5.28 10.57
CA LYS A 58 -3.96 -4.30 9.93
C LYS A 58 -2.65 -4.91 9.44
N ALA A 59 -2.05 -5.82 10.21
CA ALA A 59 -0.84 -6.51 9.81
C ALA A 59 -1.09 -7.43 8.60
N VAL A 60 -2.21 -8.15 8.59
CA VAL A 60 -2.62 -8.99 7.46
C VAL A 60 -2.89 -8.12 6.21
N TYR A 61 -3.56 -6.97 6.37
CA TYR A 61 -3.79 -6.02 5.30
C TYR A 61 -2.48 -5.52 4.68
N ALA A 62 -1.53 -5.11 5.51
CA ALA A 62 -0.22 -4.63 5.07
C ALA A 62 0.55 -5.68 4.26
N GLN A 63 0.42 -6.93 4.62
CA GLN A 63 1.12 -8.03 3.98
C GLN A 63 0.49 -8.47 2.64
N TYR A 64 -0.84 -8.50 2.55
CA TYR A 64 -1.54 -9.14 1.43
C TYR A 64 -2.38 -8.20 0.56
N CYS A 65 -2.78 -7.05 1.07
CA CYS A 65 -3.78 -6.20 0.41
C CYS A 65 -3.24 -4.84 -0.02
N LEU A 66 -2.30 -4.27 0.75
CA LEU A 66 -1.81 -2.90 0.63
C LEU A 66 -1.26 -2.58 -0.76
N THR A 67 -0.53 -3.50 -1.37
CA THR A 67 0.10 -3.29 -2.70
C THR A 67 -0.93 -2.94 -3.78
N CYS A 68 -2.12 -3.54 -3.72
CA CYS A 68 -3.18 -3.34 -4.70
C CYS A 68 -4.20 -2.30 -4.23
N HIS A 69 -4.59 -2.35 -2.95
CA HIS A 69 -5.67 -1.50 -2.43
C HIS A 69 -5.19 -0.22 -1.76
N GLN A 70 -3.87 0.03 -1.71
CA GLN A 70 -3.20 1.19 -1.15
C GLN A 70 -3.38 1.31 0.39
N VAL A 71 -2.56 2.17 1.02
CA VAL A 71 -2.55 2.35 2.48
C VAL A 71 -3.85 2.96 3.02
N ASP A 72 -4.55 3.72 2.19
CA ASP A 72 -5.80 4.42 2.50
C ASP A 72 -7.04 3.70 1.96
N GLY A 73 -6.89 2.52 1.37
CA GLY A 73 -7.98 1.76 0.78
C GLY A 73 -8.56 2.35 -0.51
N SER A 74 -7.90 3.34 -1.12
CA SER A 74 -8.38 4.00 -2.35
C SER A 74 -8.31 3.12 -3.59
N GLY A 75 -7.45 2.10 -3.59
CA GLY A 75 -7.19 1.27 -4.76
C GLY A 75 -6.46 2.02 -5.88
N VAL A 76 -6.59 1.53 -7.10
CA VAL A 76 -6.00 2.13 -8.31
C VAL A 76 -7.07 2.17 -9.39
N PRO A 77 -7.46 3.36 -9.90
CA PRO A 77 -8.53 3.52 -10.88
C PRO A 77 -8.39 2.57 -12.08
N GLY A 78 -9.47 1.92 -12.46
CA GLY A 78 -9.52 0.96 -13.56
C GLY A 78 -8.79 -0.37 -13.34
N MET A 79 -7.96 -0.49 -12.27
CA MET A 79 -7.18 -1.68 -11.96
C MET A 79 -7.65 -2.36 -10.68
N HIS A 80 -7.55 -1.69 -9.54
CA HIS A 80 -7.89 -2.22 -8.23
C HIS A 80 -8.98 -1.37 -7.58
N PRO A 81 -10.14 -1.95 -7.23
CA PRO A 81 -11.24 -1.18 -6.69
C PRO A 81 -10.92 -0.62 -5.30
N PRO A 82 -11.58 0.50 -4.91
CA PRO A 82 -11.49 1.02 -3.56
C PRO A 82 -12.16 0.08 -2.56
N LEU A 83 -11.68 0.13 -1.32
CA LEU A 83 -12.26 -0.56 -0.17
C LEU A 83 -13.01 0.39 0.79
N SER A 84 -13.27 1.62 0.34
CA SER A 84 -14.00 2.63 1.09
C SER A 84 -15.51 2.40 1.10
N ALA A 85 -16.20 3.23 1.87
CA ALA A 85 -17.67 3.22 1.96
C ALA A 85 -18.31 3.34 0.54
N GLY A 86 -19.38 2.56 0.33
CA GLY A 86 -20.02 2.45 -0.99
C GLY A 86 -19.45 1.35 -1.89
N SER A 87 -18.25 0.82 -1.59
CA SER A 87 -17.69 -0.34 -2.30
C SER A 87 -18.38 -1.65 -1.87
N TRP A 88 -17.89 -2.76 -2.41
CA TRP A 88 -18.41 -4.07 -2.05
C TRP A 88 -18.15 -4.48 -0.59
N VAL A 89 -17.33 -3.74 0.15
CA VAL A 89 -17.03 -4.00 1.58
C VAL A 89 -18.29 -4.02 2.47
N GLY A 90 -19.33 -3.29 2.09
CA GLY A 90 -20.64 -3.31 2.78
C GLY A 90 -21.53 -4.50 2.46
N LYS A 91 -21.14 -5.39 1.53
CA LYS A 91 -21.92 -6.59 1.20
C LYS A 91 -21.99 -7.58 2.36
N ASP A 92 -22.82 -8.61 2.18
CA ASP A 92 -22.91 -9.74 3.12
C ASP A 92 -21.50 -10.31 3.39
N PRO A 93 -21.12 -10.51 4.65
CA PRO A 93 -19.84 -11.12 5.01
C PRO A 93 -19.55 -12.43 4.29
N LYS A 94 -20.57 -13.26 4.03
CA LYS A 94 -20.45 -14.51 3.29
C LYS A 94 -19.89 -14.27 1.87
N ASP A 95 -20.37 -13.25 1.19
CA ASP A 95 -19.92 -12.93 -0.18
C ASP A 95 -18.48 -12.44 -0.16
N LEU A 96 -18.12 -11.57 0.81
CA LEU A 96 -16.74 -11.10 0.97
C LEU A 96 -15.77 -12.24 1.28
N ILE A 97 -16.15 -13.15 2.18
CA ILE A 97 -15.35 -14.33 2.50
C ILE A 97 -15.17 -15.19 1.25
N ALA A 98 -16.24 -15.42 0.48
CA ALA A 98 -16.18 -16.19 -0.74
C ALA A 98 -15.24 -15.54 -1.79
N ILE A 99 -15.27 -14.22 -1.92
CA ILE A 99 -14.36 -13.45 -2.78
C ILE A 99 -12.92 -13.65 -2.32
N MET A 100 -12.63 -13.50 -1.03
CA MET A 100 -11.29 -13.69 -0.49
C MET A 100 -10.76 -15.09 -0.74
N MET A 101 -11.62 -16.12 -0.62
CA MET A 101 -11.21 -17.50 -0.82
C MET A 101 -11.03 -17.89 -2.29
N LYS A 102 -11.84 -17.32 -3.19
CA LYS A 102 -11.80 -17.67 -4.62
C LYS A 102 -10.93 -16.73 -5.43
N GLY A 103 -10.75 -15.51 -4.95
CA GLY A 103 -10.24 -14.39 -5.75
C GLY A 103 -11.30 -13.88 -6.73
N LEU A 104 -10.89 -12.92 -7.56
CA LEU A 104 -11.71 -12.36 -8.64
C LEU A 104 -10.91 -12.32 -9.93
N SER A 105 -11.58 -12.55 -11.04
CA SER A 105 -11.01 -12.42 -12.39
C SER A 105 -12.04 -11.79 -13.33
N GLY A 106 -11.53 -11.08 -14.35
CA GLY A 106 -12.38 -10.43 -15.32
C GLY A 106 -12.83 -9.03 -14.90
N LYS A 107 -13.91 -8.56 -15.49
CA LYS A 107 -14.47 -7.23 -15.24
C LYS A 107 -15.36 -7.28 -14.01
N VAL A 108 -15.12 -6.37 -13.08
CA VAL A 108 -16.00 -6.11 -11.93
C VAL A 108 -16.38 -4.64 -11.90
N GLU A 109 -17.62 -4.35 -11.56
CA GLU A 109 -18.10 -2.96 -11.41
C GLU A 109 -18.24 -2.65 -9.93
N VAL A 110 -17.63 -1.53 -9.52
CA VAL A 110 -17.69 -1.02 -8.14
C VAL A 110 -17.96 0.48 -8.22
N ASN A 111 -19.04 0.95 -7.62
CA ASN A 111 -19.45 2.37 -7.62
C ASN A 111 -19.60 2.98 -9.03
N GLY A 112 -20.06 2.20 -10.03
CA GLY A 112 -20.21 2.66 -11.40
C GLY A 112 -18.91 2.68 -12.22
N GLU A 113 -17.79 2.30 -11.63
CA GLU A 113 -16.50 2.20 -12.30
C GLU A 113 -16.13 0.73 -12.57
N VAL A 114 -15.55 0.47 -13.74
CA VAL A 114 -15.17 -0.88 -14.18
C VAL A 114 -13.71 -1.14 -13.91
N TYR A 115 -13.43 -2.19 -13.14
CA TYR A 115 -12.10 -2.68 -12.81
C TYR A 115 -11.84 -4.00 -13.53
N LYS A 116 -10.63 -4.22 -14.03
CA LYS A 116 -10.32 -5.35 -14.93
C LYS A 116 -9.14 -6.21 -14.46
N ASN A 117 -8.61 -5.95 -13.29
CA ASN A 117 -7.44 -6.68 -12.82
C ASN A 117 -7.83 -7.95 -12.06
N PHE A 118 -6.83 -8.81 -11.89
CA PHE A 118 -6.95 -10.05 -11.14
C PHE A 118 -6.74 -9.79 -9.64
N MET A 119 -7.62 -10.32 -8.81
CA MET A 119 -7.43 -10.42 -7.37
C MET A 119 -7.13 -11.88 -7.03
N PRO A 120 -5.95 -12.21 -6.49
CA PRO A 120 -5.60 -13.58 -6.16
C PRO A 120 -6.50 -14.16 -5.05
N SER A 121 -6.59 -15.47 -4.99
CA SER A 121 -7.18 -16.18 -3.87
C SER A 121 -6.31 -15.99 -2.62
N HIS A 122 -6.94 -15.81 -1.48
CA HIS A 122 -6.32 -15.76 -0.15
C HIS A 122 -6.78 -16.94 0.73
N ALA A 123 -7.14 -18.06 0.11
CA ALA A 123 -7.60 -19.26 0.81
C ALA A 123 -6.56 -19.88 1.74
N GLN A 124 -5.27 -19.53 1.57
CA GLN A 124 -4.17 -19.95 2.45
C GLN A 124 -4.17 -19.27 3.81
N LEU A 125 -4.89 -18.16 3.99
CA LEU A 125 -5.03 -17.51 5.29
C LEU A 125 -5.89 -18.35 6.22
N THR A 126 -5.58 -18.33 7.52
CA THR A 126 -6.40 -19.00 8.53
C THR A 126 -7.78 -18.34 8.66
N ASP A 127 -8.71 -19.00 9.34
CA ASP A 127 -10.05 -18.44 9.57
C ASP A 127 -9.97 -17.15 10.39
N GLU A 128 -9.05 -17.08 11.37
CA GLU A 128 -8.78 -15.90 12.18
C GLU A 128 -8.19 -14.76 11.33
N GLN A 129 -7.17 -15.05 10.51
CA GLN A 129 -6.55 -14.04 9.66
C GLN A 129 -7.53 -13.44 8.65
N LEU A 130 -8.39 -14.28 8.03
CA LEU A 130 -9.45 -13.80 7.13
C LEU A 130 -10.48 -12.96 7.86
N ALA A 131 -10.92 -13.38 9.04
CA ALA A 131 -11.85 -12.63 9.87
C ALA A 131 -11.26 -11.28 10.29
N ASP A 132 -10.02 -11.28 10.75
CA ASP A 132 -9.31 -10.09 11.20
C ASP A 132 -9.14 -9.06 10.07
N VAL A 133 -8.66 -9.47 8.89
CA VAL A 133 -8.45 -8.53 7.79
C VAL A 133 -9.76 -7.99 7.23
N LEU A 134 -10.81 -8.81 7.13
CA LEU A 134 -12.12 -8.35 6.70
C LEU A 134 -12.73 -7.38 7.73
N SER A 135 -12.59 -7.66 9.03
CA SER A 135 -13.05 -6.76 10.10
C SER A 135 -12.28 -5.44 10.08
N TYR A 136 -10.97 -5.47 9.84
CA TYR A 136 -10.16 -4.27 9.66
C TYR A 136 -10.66 -3.41 8.49
N VAL A 137 -10.86 -4.00 7.33
CA VAL A 137 -11.36 -3.28 6.15
C VAL A 137 -12.75 -2.72 6.39
N ARG A 138 -13.64 -3.49 7.03
CA ARG A 138 -15.02 -3.09 7.35
C ARG A 138 -15.14 -1.99 8.40
N SER A 139 -14.10 -1.74 9.19
CA SER A 139 -14.03 -0.65 10.20
C SER A 139 -13.05 0.46 9.84
N SER A 140 -12.35 0.38 8.68
CA SER A 140 -11.37 1.34 8.20
C SER A 140 -11.84 2.03 6.92
N PHE A 141 -11.06 3.00 6.41
CA PHE A 141 -11.30 3.67 5.13
C PHE A 141 -12.68 4.36 5.01
N GLY A 142 -13.20 4.85 6.14
CA GLY A 142 -14.53 5.45 6.21
C GLY A 142 -15.69 4.44 6.30
N ASN A 143 -15.39 3.16 6.43
CA ASN A 143 -16.38 2.11 6.67
C ASN A 143 -16.78 2.03 8.13
N ASN A 144 -18.03 1.60 8.39
CA ASN A 144 -18.57 1.31 9.72
C ASN A 144 -19.56 0.15 9.61
N PHE A 145 -19.05 -1.04 9.37
CA PHE A 145 -19.82 -2.28 9.22
C PHE A 145 -19.46 -3.27 10.33
N ASP A 146 -20.37 -4.18 10.64
CA ASP A 146 -20.14 -5.24 11.62
C ASP A 146 -18.91 -6.09 11.27
N PRO A 147 -18.16 -6.57 12.27
CA PRO A 147 -17.00 -7.40 12.06
C PRO A 147 -17.36 -8.77 11.48
N VAL A 148 -16.39 -9.39 10.86
CA VAL A 148 -16.44 -10.78 10.42
C VAL A 148 -15.82 -11.66 11.50
N THR A 149 -16.46 -12.80 11.82
CA THR A 149 -15.93 -13.73 12.83
C THR A 149 -15.27 -14.96 12.19
N PRO A 150 -14.34 -15.61 12.89
CA PRO A 150 -13.73 -16.86 12.40
C PRO A 150 -14.75 -17.95 12.11
N GLU A 151 -15.86 -18.01 12.87
CA GLU A 151 -16.94 -18.97 12.66
C GLU A 151 -17.66 -18.74 11.31
N MET A 152 -17.85 -17.46 10.92
CA MET A 152 -18.40 -17.11 9.59
C MET A 152 -17.47 -17.62 8.49
N VAL A 153 -16.16 -17.41 8.63
CA VAL A 153 -15.15 -17.88 7.67
C VAL A 153 -15.19 -19.40 7.59
N LYS A 154 -15.15 -20.09 8.72
CA LYS A 154 -15.20 -21.55 8.81
C LYS A 154 -16.47 -22.14 8.14
N LYS A 155 -17.61 -21.49 8.35
CA LYS A 155 -18.88 -21.88 7.73
C LYS A 155 -18.79 -21.79 6.20
N VAL A 156 -18.30 -20.69 5.66
CA VAL A 156 -18.13 -20.53 4.20
C VAL A 156 -17.11 -21.52 3.64
N ARG A 157 -15.98 -21.71 4.33
CA ARG A 157 -14.93 -22.65 3.92
C ARG A 157 -15.43 -24.09 3.88
N SER A 158 -16.30 -24.48 4.81
CA SER A 158 -16.91 -25.83 4.84
C SER A 158 -18.05 -26.04 3.86
N GLY A 159 -18.44 -25.00 3.11
CA GLY A 159 -19.57 -25.08 2.15
C GLY A 159 -20.96 -25.18 2.81
N ARG A 160 -21.07 -24.81 4.07
CA ARG A 160 -22.32 -24.90 4.88
C ARG A 160 -22.92 -23.55 5.14
#